data_5081cebdc02f197b0c059eb64c3e0612
#
_entry.id   5081cebdc02f197b0c059eb64c3e0612
#
_cell.length_a   1.000
_cell.length_b   1.000
_cell.length_c   1.000
_cell.angle_alpha   90.00
_cell.angle_beta   90.00
_cell.angle_gamma   90.00
#
_symmetry.space_group_name_H-M   'P 1'
#
loop_
_entity.id
_entity.type
_entity.pdbx_description
1 polymer ?
#
loop_
_entity_poly.entity_id
_entity_poly.type
_entity_poly.pdbx_seq_one_letter_code
_entity_poly.pdbx_strand_id
1 'polypeptide(L)'
;WIASLTHQALNGITDAYNTKIHQSRGYKESVEVAETMLEWLEGSQLTTRQGEIRVQDAYSLRCIPQVHGASLQTLAYVKEKLEIEMNAANDNPLIFSEEEVFSGGNFHGQPIASSMDLLKIGIAEISNISERRIERLVNPQLNNDLSPF
;
A
#
# COMPACT_ATOMS: atom_id res chain seq x y z
N TRP A 1 9.72 0.34 -3.52
CA TRP A 1 11.17 0.25 -3.59
C TRP A 1 11.74 -0.86 -2.70
N ILE A 2 11.58 -0.83 -1.36
CA ILE A 2 12.07 -1.90 -0.44
C ILE A 2 11.53 -3.28 -0.86
N ALA A 3 10.29 -3.36 -1.28
CA ALA A 3 9.70 -4.60 -1.76
C ALA A 3 10.37 -5.13 -3.04
N SER A 4 10.80 -4.25 -3.96
CA SER A 4 11.52 -4.66 -5.17
C SER A 4 12.93 -5.16 -4.85
N LEU A 5 13.63 -4.56 -3.88
CA LEU A 5 14.91 -5.07 -3.39
C LEU A 5 14.78 -6.47 -2.78
N THR A 6 13.77 -6.67 -1.93
CA THR A 6 13.50 -7.99 -1.33
C THR A 6 13.13 -9.02 -2.39
N HIS A 7 12.36 -8.62 -3.39
CA HIS A 7 12.00 -9.48 -4.52
C HIS A 7 13.24 -9.97 -5.26
N GLN A 8 14.18 -9.10 -5.54
CA GLN A 8 15.45 -9.45 -6.18
C GLN A 8 16.31 -10.35 -5.30
N ALA A 9 16.45 -10.04 -4.01
CA ALA A 9 17.22 -10.87 -3.08
C ALA A 9 16.69 -12.31 -2.99
N LEU A 10 15.40 -12.52 -3.18
CA LEU A 10 14.74 -13.82 -3.15
C LEU A 10 14.52 -14.44 -4.55
N ASN A 11 15.13 -13.89 -5.60
CA ASN A 11 14.94 -14.31 -7.00
C ASN A 11 13.46 -14.46 -7.36
N GLY A 12 12.68 -13.41 -7.09
CA GLY A 12 11.23 -13.40 -7.24
C GLY A 12 10.76 -13.55 -8.68
N ILE A 13 9.54 -14.00 -8.84
CA ILE A 13 8.86 -14.24 -10.12
C ILE A 13 8.13 -12.98 -10.57
N THR A 14 8.58 -12.36 -11.66
CA THR A 14 7.99 -11.11 -12.17
C THR A 14 6.61 -11.29 -12.80
N ASP A 15 6.25 -12.50 -13.23
CA ASP A 15 4.93 -12.79 -13.84
C ASP A 15 3.76 -12.42 -12.94
N ALA A 16 3.94 -12.45 -11.62
CA ALA A 16 2.91 -12.04 -10.65
C ALA A 16 2.52 -10.55 -10.76
N TYR A 17 3.36 -9.73 -11.39
CA TYR A 17 3.13 -8.29 -11.61
C TYR A 17 2.59 -7.99 -13.01
N ASN A 18 2.25 -8.99 -13.82
CA ASN A 18 1.63 -8.77 -15.11
C ASN A 18 0.32 -7.96 -14.94
N THR A 19 0.25 -6.80 -15.57
CA THR A 19 -0.86 -5.86 -15.41
C THR A 19 -2.23 -6.44 -15.77
N LYS A 20 -2.28 -7.42 -16.68
CA LYS A 20 -3.52 -8.14 -17.04
C LYS A 20 -4.17 -8.81 -15.83
N ILE A 21 -3.38 -9.35 -14.89
CA ILE A 21 -3.87 -9.97 -13.66
C ILE A 21 -4.63 -8.92 -12.83
N HIS A 22 -4.05 -7.74 -12.68
CA HIS A 22 -4.58 -6.68 -11.81
C HIS A 22 -5.73 -5.93 -12.47
N GLN A 23 -5.65 -5.72 -13.80
CA GLN A 23 -6.74 -5.16 -14.60
C GLN A 23 -7.99 -6.04 -14.55
N SER A 24 -7.84 -7.37 -14.59
CA SER A 24 -8.98 -8.29 -14.51
C SER A 24 -9.75 -8.21 -13.20
N ARG A 25 -9.12 -7.71 -12.12
CA ARG A 25 -9.77 -7.46 -10.83
C ARG A 25 -10.35 -6.05 -10.71
N GLY A 26 -9.86 -5.07 -11.47
CA GLY A 26 -10.43 -3.74 -11.61
C GLY A 26 -9.97 -2.68 -10.61
N TYR A 27 -9.03 -2.99 -9.69
CA TYR A 27 -8.47 -2.00 -8.76
C TYR A 27 -7.26 -1.28 -9.41
N LYS A 28 -7.44 0.01 -9.73
CA LYS A 28 -6.42 0.83 -10.40
C LYS A 28 -5.12 0.93 -9.61
N GLU A 29 -5.20 1.02 -8.29
CA GLU A 29 -4.03 1.11 -7.41
C GLU A 29 -3.21 -0.19 -7.40
N SER A 30 -3.86 -1.34 -7.57
CA SER A 30 -3.15 -2.62 -7.73
C SER A 30 -2.43 -2.68 -9.09
N VAL A 31 -3.00 -2.10 -10.14
CA VAL A 31 -2.35 -1.97 -11.46
C VAL A 31 -1.13 -1.06 -11.33
N GLU A 32 -1.29 0.12 -10.71
CA GLU A 32 -0.21 1.09 -10.48
C GLU A 32 0.97 0.47 -9.71
N VAL A 33 0.70 -0.27 -8.65
CA VAL A 33 1.75 -0.96 -7.88
C VAL A 33 2.44 -2.03 -8.72
N ALA A 34 1.70 -2.78 -9.53
CA ALA A 34 2.28 -3.80 -10.40
C ALA A 34 3.19 -3.18 -11.47
N GLU A 35 2.77 -2.09 -12.10
CA GLU A 35 3.56 -1.33 -13.07
C GLU A 35 4.84 -0.78 -12.44
N THR A 36 4.72 -0.16 -11.28
CA THR A 36 5.87 0.35 -10.51
C THR A 36 6.85 -0.77 -10.13
N MET A 37 6.35 -1.94 -9.74
CA MET A 37 7.21 -3.09 -9.47
C MET A 37 7.96 -3.55 -10.72
N LEU A 38 7.29 -3.65 -11.87
CA LEU A 38 7.93 -4.03 -13.13
C LEU A 38 8.97 -3.01 -13.58
N GLU A 39 8.69 -1.71 -13.44
CA GLU A 39 9.64 -0.64 -13.72
C GLU A 39 10.93 -0.76 -12.88
N TRP A 40 10.80 -0.98 -11.57
CA TRP A 40 11.96 -1.12 -10.68
C TRP A 40 12.71 -2.44 -10.81
N LEU A 41 12.11 -3.44 -11.44
CA LEU A 41 12.73 -4.73 -11.72
C LEU A 41 13.27 -4.84 -13.16
N GLU A 42 13.07 -3.81 -13.99
CA GLU A 42 13.51 -3.82 -15.38
C GLU A 42 15.04 -3.99 -15.45
N GLY A 43 15.48 -4.91 -16.32
CA GLY A 43 16.91 -5.21 -16.51
C GLY A 43 17.59 -5.96 -15.36
N SER A 44 16.89 -6.29 -14.29
CA SER A 44 17.45 -7.05 -13.17
C SER A 44 17.80 -8.49 -13.57
N GLN A 45 19.01 -8.91 -13.23
CA GLN A 45 19.49 -10.29 -13.38
C GLN A 45 19.10 -11.18 -12.19
N LEU A 46 18.45 -10.62 -11.19
CA LEU A 46 18.09 -11.30 -9.93
C LEU A 46 16.59 -11.65 -9.87
N THR A 47 15.91 -11.58 -10.99
CA THR A 47 14.50 -11.99 -11.11
C THR A 47 14.36 -13.30 -11.90
N THR A 48 13.21 -13.95 -11.75
CA THR A 48 12.90 -15.19 -12.47
C THR A 48 11.52 -15.12 -13.13
N ARG A 49 11.23 -16.12 -13.95
CA ARG A 49 9.93 -16.35 -14.55
C ARG A 49 9.25 -17.55 -13.89
N GLN A 50 7.95 -17.63 -14.05
CA GLN A 50 7.17 -18.76 -13.56
C GLN A 50 7.71 -20.08 -14.15
N GLY A 51 8.04 -21.04 -13.29
CA GLY A 51 8.53 -22.34 -13.67
C GLY A 51 10.05 -22.46 -13.83
N GLU A 52 10.82 -21.38 -13.76
CA GLU A 52 12.30 -21.47 -13.84
C GLU A 52 12.90 -22.07 -12.55
N ILE A 53 12.55 -21.54 -11.39
CA ILE A 53 13.01 -22.06 -10.09
C ILE A 53 11.82 -22.67 -9.34
N ARG A 54 10.66 -22.01 -9.40
CA ARG A 54 9.42 -22.42 -8.73
C ARG A 54 8.19 -21.95 -9.51
N VAL A 55 7.03 -22.56 -9.24
CA VAL A 55 5.78 -22.22 -9.92
C VAL A 55 5.21 -20.88 -9.46
N GLN A 56 5.39 -20.55 -8.17
CA GLN A 56 4.87 -19.30 -7.59
C GLN A 56 5.69 -18.88 -6.37
N ASP A 57 5.70 -17.56 -6.12
CA ASP A 57 6.26 -16.99 -4.92
C ASP A 57 5.32 -17.09 -3.71
N ALA A 58 5.89 -16.88 -2.54
CA ALA A 58 5.11 -16.66 -1.33
C ALA A 58 4.23 -15.41 -1.43
N TYR A 59 3.17 -15.36 -0.63
CA TYR A 59 2.25 -14.23 -0.59
C TYR A 59 2.95 -12.88 -0.40
N SER A 60 3.97 -12.83 0.44
CA SER A 60 4.67 -11.59 0.75
C SER A 60 5.42 -10.96 -0.44
N LEU A 61 5.66 -11.72 -1.51
CA LEU A 61 6.15 -11.24 -2.79
C LEU A 61 5.01 -11.17 -3.83
N ARG A 62 4.32 -12.27 -4.03
CA ARG A 62 3.30 -12.43 -5.07
C ARG A 62 2.12 -11.48 -4.93
N CYS A 63 1.72 -11.14 -3.70
CA CYS A 63 0.55 -10.32 -3.42
C CYS A 63 0.89 -8.84 -3.10
N ILE A 64 2.11 -8.38 -3.41
CA ILE A 64 2.48 -6.97 -3.25
C ILE A 64 1.45 -6.03 -3.91
N PRO A 65 1.02 -6.21 -5.18
CA PRO A 65 0.08 -5.30 -5.80
C PRO A 65 -1.27 -5.25 -5.09
N GLN A 66 -1.77 -6.38 -4.61
CA GLN A 66 -3.08 -6.44 -3.94
C GLN A 66 -3.06 -5.76 -2.56
N VAL A 67 -2.02 -5.99 -1.78
CA VAL A 67 -1.91 -5.44 -0.41
C VAL A 67 -1.51 -3.97 -0.45
N HIS A 68 -0.47 -3.62 -1.19
CA HIS A 68 -0.04 -2.23 -1.30
C HIS A 68 -1.08 -1.37 -2.01
N GLY A 69 -1.75 -1.89 -3.05
CA GLY A 69 -2.84 -1.19 -3.73
C GLY A 69 -4.00 -0.84 -2.79
N ALA A 70 -4.44 -1.78 -1.93
CA ALA A 70 -5.47 -1.52 -0.94
C ALA A 70 -5.04 -0.44 0.08
N SER A 71 -3.77 -0.45 0.49
CA SER A 71 -3.23 0.58 1.38
C SER A 71 -3.12 1.95 0.71
N LEU A 72 -2.82 2.01 -0.59
CA LEU A 72 -2.86 3.26 -1.38
C LEU A 72 -4.27 3.85 -1.46
N GLN A 73 -5.31 3.01 -1.60
CA GLN A 73 -6.71 3.48 -1.55
C GLN A 73 -7.04 4.11 -0.20
N THR A 74 -6.63 3.46 0.89
CA THR A 74 -6.80 3.99 2.24
C THR A 74 -6.10 5.35 2.39
N LEU A 75 -4.87 5.44 1.93
CA LEU A 75 -4.09 6.68 2.01
C LEU A 75 -4.71 7.82 1.18
N ALA A 76 -5.21 7.51 -0.02
CA ALA A 76 -5.89 8.49 -0.87
C ALA A 76 -7.16 9.02 -0.21
N TYR A 77 -7.98 8.15 0.38
CA TYR A 77 -9.17 8.53 1.13
C TYR A 77 -8.82 9.46 2.30
N VAL A 78 -7.85 9.08 3.12
CA VAL A 78 -7.43 9.87 4.29
C VAL A 78 -6.87 11.23 3.86
N LYS A 79 -6.06 11.27 2.81
CA LYS A 79 -5.51 12.50 2.25
C LYS A 79 -6.64 13.46 1.85
N GLU A 80 -7.65 12.98 1.12
CA GLU A 80 -8.82 13.79 0.72
C GLU A 80 -9.52 14.40 1.95
N LYS A 81 -9.75 13.61 3.01
CA LYS A 81 -10.44 14.11 4.21
C LYS A 81 -9.61 15.15 4.96
N LEU A 82 -8.30 14.95 5.05
CA LEU A 82 -7.39 15.93 5.64
C LEU A 82 -7.35 17.24 4.84
N GLU A 83 -7.30 17.16 3.51
CA GLU A 83 -7.28 18.36 2.65
C GLU A 83 -8.59 19.17 2.78
N ILE A 84 -9.74 18.51 2.91
CA ILE A 84 -11.02 19.17 3.19
C ILE A 84 -10.97 19.87 4.56
N GLU A 85 -10.58 19.14 5.59
CA GLU A 85 -10.57 19.66 6.96
C GLU A 85 -9.61 20.84 7.16
N MET A 86 -8.44 20.77 6.52
CA MET A 86 -7.44 21.85 6.56
C MET A 86 -7.93 23.16 5.93
N ASN A 87 -8.98 23.12 5.10
CA ASN A 87 -9.57 24.27 4.44
C ASN A 87 -11.00 24.57 4.92
N ALA A 88 -11.49 23.85 5.93
CA ALA A 88 -12.84 23.98 6.42
C ALA A 88 -12.96 25.07 7.49
N ALA A 89 -14.15 25.66 7.57
CA ALA A 89 -14.56 26.46 8.71
C ALA A 89 -15.13 25.54 9.78
N ASN A 90 -14.32 25.18 10.76
CA ASN A 90 -14.60 24.14 11.76
C ASN A 90 -14.69 24.68 13.19
N ASP A 91 -15.37 25.81 13.36
CA ASP A 91 -15.61 26.42 14.65
C ASP A 91 -17.11 26.60 14.93
N ASN A 92 -17.45 27.18 16.07
CA ASN A 92 -18.81 27.52 16.50
C ASN A 92 -18.80 28.78 17.39
N PRO A 93 -19.65 29.79 17.12
CA PRO A 93 -20.52 29.91 15.98
C PRO A 93 -19.77 30.26 14.66
N LEU A 94 -20.37 29.99 13.52
CA LEU A 94 -19.90 30.50 12.23
C LEU A 94 -20.57 31.85 11.93
N ILE A 95 -19.74 32.83 11.54
CA ILE A 95 -20.15 34.21 11.26
C ILE A 95 -19.94 34.47 9.77
N PHE A 96 -21.01 34.67 9.01
CA PHE A 96 -20.98 34.96 7.59
C PHE A 96 -21.17 36.45 7.29
N SER A 97 -21.95 37.16 8.15
CA SER A 97 -22.17 38.60 8.12
C SER A 97 -22.60 39.11 9.50
N GLU A 98 -22.89 40.41 9.64
CA GLU A 98 -23.42 40.99 10.89
C GLU A 98 -24.78 40.40 11.28
N GLU A 99 -25.55 39.94 10.31
CA GLU A 99 -26.89 39.38 10.50
C GLU A 99 -26.93 37.85 10.41
N GLU A 100 -25.87 37.22 9.89
CA GLU A 100 -25.84 35.79 9.64
C GLU A 100 -24.81 35.10 10.55
N VAL A 101 -25.25 34.77 11.75
CA VAL A 101 -24.47 34.04 12.76
C VAL A 101 -25.20 32.77 13.12
N PHE A 102 -24.58 31.63 12.87
CA PHE A 102 -25.20 30.34 13.09
C PHE A 102 -24.37 29.46 14.06
N SER A 103 -25.06 28.92 15.05
CA SER A 103 -24.50 27.88 15.90
C SER A 103 -24.69 26.51 15.25
N GLY A 104 -23.58 25.80 15.02
CA GLY A 104 -23.57 24.50 14.35
C GLY A 104 -22.60 23.53 14.98
N GLY A 105 -22.35 22.40 14.30
CA GLY A 105 -21.49 21.30 14.78
C GLY A 105 -20.19 21.12 14.02
N ASN A 106 -19.72 22.12 13.25
CA ASN A 106 -18.54 21.99 12.40
C ASN A 106 -17.23 21.76 13.18
N PHE A 107 -17.22 22.04 14.48
CA PHE A 107 -16.10 21.72 15.38
C PHE A 107 -15.94 20.21 15.63
N HIS A 108 -16.92 19.39 15.21
CA HIS A 108 -16.90 17.97 15.56
C HIS A 108 -15.91 17.18 14.69
N GLY A 109 -14.82 16.73 15.29
CA GLY A 109 -13.70 16.06 14.59
C GLY A 109 -13.95 14.62 14.13
N GLN A 110 -15.20 14.14 14.08
CA GLN A 110 -15.52 12.75 13.69
C GLN A 110 -14.99 12.36 12.30
N PRO A 111 -15.03 13.20 11.27
CA PRO A 111 -14.46 12.85 9.96
C PRO A 111 -12.98 12.50 10.04
N ILE A 112 -12.22 13.26 10.84
CA ILE A 112 -10.78 13.01 11.03
C ILE A 112 -10.54 11.80 11.92
N ALA A 113 -11.27 11.63 13.00
CA ALA A 113 -11.15 10.47 13.89
C ALA A 113 -11.34 9.16 13.11
N SER A 114 -12.41 9.04 12.33
CA SER A 114 -12.69 7.87 11.50
C SER A 114 -11.62 7.63 10.43
N SER A 115 -11.12 8.71 9.83
CA SER A 115 -10.06 8.64 8.82
C SER A 115 -8.73 8.14 9.41
N MET A 116 -8.39 8.59 10.63
CA MET A 116 -7.17 8.16 11.32
C MET A 116 -7.24 6.70 11.75
N ASP A 117 -8.41 6.20 12.16
CA ASP A 117 -8.59 4.80 12.49
C ASP A 117 -8.46 3.92 11.23
N LEU A 118 -9.03 4.35 10.12
CA LEU A 118 -8.85 3.65 8.83
C LEU A 118 -7.38 3.66 8.38
N LEU A 119 -6.65 4.77 8.59
CA LEU A 119 -5.22 4.86 8.28
C LEU A 119 -4.39 3.85 9.07
N LYS A 120 -4.69 3.67 10.36
CA LYS A 120 -4.02 2.66 11.20
C LYS A 120 -4.17 1.25 10.61
N ILE A 121 -5.36 0.90 10.13
CA ILE A 121 -5.62 -0.39 9.48
C ILE A 121 -4.75 -0.54 8.23
N GLY A 122 -4.74 0.47 7.35
CA GLY A 122 -3.92 0.43 6.13
C GLY A 122 -2.42 0.30 6.40
N ILE A 123 -1.90 1.00 7.43
CA ILE A 123 -0.49 0.91 7.84
C ILE A 123 -0.19 -0.46 8.46
N ALA A 124 -1.09 -1.03 9.25
CA ALA A 124 -0.92 -2.34 9.86
C ALA A 124 -0.75 -3.44 8.79
N GLU A 125 -1.49 -3.38 7.70
CA GLU A 125 -1.37 -4.35 6.59
C GLU A 125 -0.02 -4.23 5.86
N ILE A 126 0.49 -3.01 5.64
CA ILE A 126 1.84 -2.80 5.09
C ILE A 126 2.92 -3.35 6.04
N SER A 127 2.75 -3.15 7.33
CA SER A 127 3.68 -3.66 8.35
C SER A 127 3.66 -5.18 8.39
N ASN A 128 2.48 -5.79 8.35
CA ASN A 128 2.29 -7.23 8.35
C ASN A 128 2.97 -7.91 7.13
N ILE A 129 2.71 -7.43 5.92
CA ILE A 129 3.34 -8.02 4.73
C ILE A 129 4.86 -7.75 4.70
N SER A 130 5.32 -6.64 5.28
CA SER A 130 6.75 -6.34 5.39
C SER A 130 7.45 -7.28 6.36
N GLU A 131 6.83 -7.58 7.51
CA GLU A 131 7.32 -8.55 8.47
C GLU A 131 7.45 -9.95 7.83
N ARG A 132 6.46 -10.38 7.05
CA ARG A 132 6.53 -11.65 6.32
C ARG A 132 7.65 -11.69 5.27
N ARG A 133 8.02 -10.56 4.67
CA ARG A 133 9.20 -10.48 3.79
C ARG A 133 10.51 -10.57 4.57
N ILE A 134 10.59 -9.91 5.71
CA ILE A 134 11.77 -9.98 6.59
C ILE A 134 11.99 -11.43 7.04
N GLU A 135 10.95 -12.10 7.49
CA GLU A 135 11.02 -13.49 7.89
C GLU A 135 11.61 -14.38 6.78
N ARG A 136 11.20 -14.15 5.53
CA ARG A 136 11.74 -14.87 4.37
C ARG A 136 13.21 -14.56 4.08
N LEU A 137 13.68 -13.38 4.40
CA LEU A 137 15.10 -13.03 4.20
C LEU A 137 16.01 -13.65 5.27
N VAL A 138 15.53 -13.71 6.51
CA VAL A 138 16.37 -14.12 7.65
C VAL A 138 16.25 -15.59 8.03
N ASN A 139 15.17 -16.27 7.63
CA ASN A 139 14.94 -17.68 7.93
C ASN A 139 15.64 -18.58 6.89
N PRO A 140 16.68 -19.35 7.29
CA PRO A 140 17.42 -20.20 6.36
C PRO A 140 16.59 -21.25 5.62
N GLN A 141 15.43 -21.63 6.16
CA GLN A 141 14.52 -22.58 5.50
C GLN A 141 13.71 -21.95 4.36
N LEU A 142 13.71 -20.62 4.25
CA LEU A 142 12.81 -19.86 3.35
C LEU A 142 13.55 -18.87 2.44
N ASN A 143 14.84 -18.63 2.69
CA ASN A 143 15.58 -17.50 2.13
C ASN A 143 16.37 -17.83 0.85
N ASN A 144 16.14 -19.00 0.22
CA ASN A 144 16.82 -19.41 -1.01
C ASN A 144 18.36 -19.37 -0.89
N ASP A 145 18.90 -19.96 0.16
CA ASP A 145 20.34 -20.07 0.42
C ASP A 145 21.07 -18.73 0.66
N LEU A 146 20.35 -17.66 1.01
CA LEU A 146 20.98 -16.46 1.53
C LEU A 146 21.70 -16.79 2.88
N SER A 147 22.79 -16.08 3.15
CA SER A 147 23.48 -16.23 4.44
C SER A 147 22.51 -15.99 5.61
N PRO A 148 22.56 -16.82 6.66
CA PRO A 148 21.77 -16.59 7.87
C PRO A 148 22.14 -15.22 8.48
N PHE A 149 21.13 -14.55 9.01
CA PHE A 149 21.33 -13.29 9.72
C PHE A 149 21.68 -13.56 11.18
#